data_615d05290fcb1fe33307d424d3f24e72
#
_entry.id   615d05290fcb1fe33307d424d3f24e72
#
_cell.length_a   1.000
_cell.length_b   1.000
_cell.length_c   1.000
_cell.angle_alpha   90.00
_cell.angle_beta   90.00
_cell.angle_gamma   90.00
#
_symmetry.space_group_name_H-M   'P 1'
#
loop_
_entity.id
_entity.type
_entity.pdbx_description
1 polymer ?
#
loop_
_entity_poly.entity_id
_entity_poly.type
_entity_poly.pdbx_seq_one_letter_code
_entity_poly.pdbx_strand_id
1 'polypeptide(L)'
;MQSGNPFSGASYGSPSQPQGDPFGGMGGFWGWPFGAAGAGRQAGSRRSRAYNPKAGGDVVYQLDIDDKQAKEGVRRGITYQRYVACDVCHGAGSVHADHARTCPTCGGSGHISVDLASLLGLGVMNMVCPECEGSGRVVVDPCEACGGTGRVLSASEVVVDIPAGSHDGDTVRVPGMGNAGTNGSSTGDFVCRVGVPSERLQPQAAQGFQMIGFAMPFIVLGVLLDVLAQLTVIIAIPLLVGIVLVGRGGGVLHHAGTWWRNAWRYFVNGFMNAATIAVFMALMVSCMSGFGTAGYRGFY
;
A
#
# COMPACT_ATOMS: atom_id res chain seq x y z
N MET A 1 42.13 9.63 3.59
CA MET A 1 41.04 10.29 4.34
C MET A 1 39.85 10.40 3.41
N GLN A 2 38.97 9.40 3.38
CA GLN A 2 37.73 9.39 2.61
C GLN A 2 36.57 9.51 3.59
N SER A 3 35.89 10.63 3.56
CA SER A 3 34.71 10.90 4.35
C SER A 3 33.51 10.16 3.72
N GLY A 4 33.15 9.01 4.28
CA GLY A 4 31.92 8.29 3.94
C GLY A 4 30.70 9.05 4.47
N ASN A 5 29.76 9.31 3.60
CA ASN A 5 28.51 10.01 3.89
C ASN A 5 27.57 9.03 4.65
N PRO A 6 27.17 9.26 5.91
CA PRO A 6 26.38 8.31 6.70
C PRO A 6 24.89 8.26 6.37
N PHE A 7 24.42 8.93 5.30
CA PHE A 7 22.99 9.08 4.97
C PHE A 7 22.46 8.21 3.82
N SER A 8 23.20 7.20 3.36
CA SER A 8 22.77 6.36 2.23
C SER A 8 22.05 5.07 2.66
N GLY A 9 21.06 5.14 3.54
CA GLY A 9 20.37 3.93 4.02
C GLY A 9 18.88 4.04 4.38
N ALA A 10 18.29 5.22 4.30
CA ALA A 10 16.86 5.37 4.57
C ALA A 10 16.07 5.34 3.26
N SER A 11 15.70 4.15 2.81
CA SER A 11 14.66 3.97 1.80
C SER A 11 13.32 4.35 2.44
N TYR A 12 12.86 5.57 2.16
CA TYR A 12 11.50 5.99 2.48
C TYR A 12 10.54 5.10 1.73
N GLY A 13 9.82 4.24 2.44
CA GLY A 13 8.74 3.45 1.90
C GLY A 13 7.70 4.36 1.27
N SER A 14 7.64 4.35 -0.05
CA SER A 14 6.52 4.95 -0.79
C SER A 14 5.23 4.29 -0.30
N PRO A 15 4.13 5.05 -0.12
CA PRO A 15 2.85 4.47 0.21
C PRO A 15 2.50 3.44 -0.86
N SER A 16 2.18 2.22 -0.42
CA SER A 16 1.71 1.12 -1.25
C SER A 16 0.58 1.61 -2.15
N GLN A 17 0.84 1.67 -3.44
CA GLN A 17 -0.21 1.84 -4.44
C GLN A 17 -1.22 0.70 -4.30
N PRO A 18 -2.53 0.99 -4.31
CA PRO A 18 -3.52 -0.05 -4.44
C PRO A 18 -3.28 -0.78 -5.76
N GLN A 19 -3.22 -2.09 -5.68
CA GLN A 19 -3.11 -3.02 -6.79
C GLN A 19 -4.20 -2.69 -7.80
N GLY A 20 -3.79 -2.25 -9.00
CA GLY A 20 -4.69 -1.90 -10.09
C GLY A 20 -5.48 -3.12 -10.55
N ASP A 21 -6.78 -2.94 -10.73
CA ASP A 21 -7.68 -3.91 -11.34
C ASP A 21 -7.21 -4.28 -12.75
N PRO A 22 -7.19 -5.58 -13.11
CA PRO A 22 -6.75 -6.04 -14.43
C PRO A 22 -7.69 -5.64 -15.58
N PHE A 23 -8.78 -4.92 -15.31
CA PHE A 23 -9.75 -4.47 -16.31
C PHE A 23 -9.72 -2.96 -16.63
N GLY A 24 -8.81 -2.18 -16.03
CA GLY A 24 -8.68 -0.73 -16.25
C GLY A 24 -8.12 -0.30 -17.61
N GLY A 25 -7.77 -1.23 -18.51
CA GLY A 25 -7.04 -0.95 -19.75
C GLY A 25 -7.87 -0.73 -21.02
N MET A 26 -9.20 -0.79 -21.00
CA MET A 26 -10.02 -0.75 -22.23
C MET A 26 -10.85 0.54 -22.42
N GLY A 27 -10.58 1.60 -21.68
CA GLY A 27 -11.26 2.90 -21.79
C GLY A 27 -10.47 4.01 -22.51
N GLY A 28 -9.32 3.71 -23.13
CA GLY A 28 -8.35 4.71 -23.62
C GLY A 28 -8.51 5.21 -25.05
N PHE A 29 -9.60 4.92 -25.78
CA PHE A 29 -9.69 5.33 -27.21
C PHE A 29 -10.50 6.61 -27.50
N TRP A 30 -11.14 7.22 -26.49
CA TRP A 30 -11.80 8.52 -26.63
C TRP A 30 -11.12 9.57 -25.74
N GLY A 31 -9.84 9.84 -26.02
CA GLY A 31 -9.08 10.86 -25.32
C GLY A 31 -9.47 12.27 -25.73
N TRP A 32 -10.19 12.98 -24.85
CA TRP A 32 -10.31 14.43 -24.93
C TRP A 32 -9.01 15.07 -24.42
N PRO A 33 -8.52 16.17 -25.04
CA PRO A 33 -7.20 16.76 -24.76
C PRO A 33 -7.09 17.54 -23.45
N PHE A 34 -7.98 17.32 -22.48
CA PHE A 34 -7.97 18.01 -21.18
C PHE A 34 -7.51 17.15 -19.99
N GLY A 35 -7.02 15.91 -20.22
CA GLY A 35 -6.61 14.97 -19.17
C GLY A 35 -5.17 15.07 -18.68
N ALA A 36 -4.36 16.04 -19.14
CA ALA A 36 -2.94 16.11 -18.83
C ALA A 36 -2.58 17.30 -17.91
N ALA A 37 -3.35 17.59 -16.88
CA ALA A 37 -2.98 18.59 -15.86
C ALA A 37 -2.91 18.02 -14.45
N GLY A 38 -2.52 16.75 -14.33
CA GLY A 38 -2.08 16.12 -13.07
C GLY A 38 -0.59 16.37 -12.80
N ALA A 39 -0.08 17.56 -13.14
CA ALA A 39 1.25 17.96 -12.72
C ALA A 39 1.26 18.05 -11.19
N GLY A 40 2.04 17.15 -10.56
CA GLY A 40 2.34 17.20 -9.13
C GLY A 40 2.72 18.62 -8.74
N ARG A 41 1.78 19.33 -8.15
CA ARG A 41 2.07 20.58 -7.47
C ARG A 41 2.96 20.23 -6.31
N GLN A 42 4.28 20.38 -6.51
CA GLN A 42 5.15 20.67 -5.38
C GLN A 42 4.47 21.79 -4.60
N ALA A 43 3.88 21.45 -3.49
CA ALA A 43 3.38 22.41 -2.52
C ALA A 43 4.62 23.11 -1.94
N GLY A 44 5.11 24.11 -2.66
CA GLY A 44 5.94 25.12 -2.06
C GLY A 44 5.21 25.59 -0.82
N SER A 45 5.89 25.73 0.29
CA SER A 45 5.37 26.08 1.60
C SER A 45 4.66 27.45 1.55
N ARG A 46 3.48 27.50 0.94
CA ARG A 46 2.56 28.61 1.13
C ARG A 46 2.13 28.52 2.58
N ARG A 47 2.41 29.58 3.34
CA ARG A 47 1.90 29.74 4.69
C ARG A 47 0.39 29.48 4.65
N SER A 48 -0.02 28.32 5.13
CA SER A 48 -1.43 27.95 5.14
C SER A 48 -2.10 28.79 6.21
N ARG A 49 -3.09 29.60 5.81
CA ARG A 49 -3.94 30.32 6.74
C ARG A 49 -5.14 29.50 7.17
N ALA A 50 -5.36 28.35 6.57
CA ALA A 50 -6.48 27.48 6.91
C ALA A 50 -6.37 26.97 8.35
N TYR A 51 -7.41 27.16 9.15
CA TYR A 51 -7.56 26.50 10.43
C TYR A 51 -8.24 25.16 10.19
N ASN A 52 -7.45 24.09 10.18
CA ASN A 52 -7.94 22.75 9.88
C ASN A 52 -7.31 21.75 10.87
N PRO A 53 -7.88 21.60 12.08
CA PRO A 53 -7.39 20.67 13.08
C PRO A 53 -7.58 19.23 12.59
N LYS A 54 -6.47 18.56 12.29
CA LYS A 54 -6.43 17.14 11.91
C LYS A 54 -5.51 16.42 12.85
N ALA A 55 -5.93 15.24 13.31
CA ALA A 55 -5.10 14.37 14.11
C ALA A 55 -3.81 14.00 13.35
N GLY A 56 -2.74 13.84 14.06
CA GLY A 56 -1.46 13.37 13.52
C GLY A 56 -1.56 11.93 13.08
N GLY A 57 -0.96 11.62 11.95
CA GLY A 57 -0.88 10.25 11.46
C GLY A 57 0.16 9.43 12.21
N ASP A 58 -0.05 8.11 12.26
CA ASP A 58 0.93 7.17 12.77
C ASP A 58 2.18 7.19 11.91
N VAL A 59 3.34 6.96 12.53
CA VAL A 59 4.61 6.72 11.83
C VAL A 59 4.88 5.23 11.85
N VAL A 60 4.89 4.61 10.67
CA VAL A 60 5.18 3.18 10.54
C VAL A 60 6.64 3.00 10.17
N TYR A 61 7.37 2.27 11.00
CA TYR A 61 8.78 1.93 10.79
C TYR A 61 8.95 0.42 10.72
N GLN A 62 9.69 -0.08 9.73
CA GLN A 62 10.01 -1.50 9.64
C GLN A 62 11.41 -1.74 10.19
N LEU A 63 11.51 -2.63 11.17
CA LEU A 63 12.75 -3.03 11.79
C LEU A 63 12.99 -4.52 11.56
N ASP A 64 13.98 -4.83 10.74
CA ASP A 64 14.41 -6.21 10.53
C ASP A 64 15.37 -6.64 11.64
N ILE A 65 15.10 -7.80 12.26
CA ILE A 65 15.87 -8.40 13.35
C ILE A 65 16.28 -9.84 12.99
N ASP A 66 17.34 -10.31 13.59
CA ASP A 66 17.80 -11.69 13.43
C ASP A 66 16.96 -12.67 14.25
N ASP A 67 16.97 -13.97 13.85
CA ASP A 67 16.25 -15.05 14.54
C ASP A 67 16.57 -15.16 16.03
N LYS A 68 17.83 -14.89 16.42
CA LYS A 68 18.24 -14.91 17.82
C LYS A 68 17.58 -13.78 18.58
N GLN A 69 17.58 -12.57 18.01
CA GLN A 69 16.96 -11.38 18.59
C GLN A 69 15.44 -11.54 18.68
N ALA A 70 14.82 -12.18 17.68
CA ALA A 70 13.40 -12.47 17.70
C ALA A 70 12.99 -13.43 18.84
N LYS A 71 13.86 -14.41 19.15
CA LYS A 71 13.62 -15.38 20.24
C LYS A 71 13.89 -14.82 21.63
N GLU A 72 14.93 -14.00 21.77
CA GLU A 72 15.38 -13.47 23.05
C GLU A 72 14.71 -12.14 23.41
N GLY A 73 14.15 -11.45 22.41
CA GLY A 73 13.70 -10.07 22.50
C GLY A 73 14.87 -9.09 22.38
N VAL A 74 14.57 -7.89 21.95
CA VAL A 74 15.60 -6.85 21.76
C VAL A 74 15.03 -5.46 22.00
N ARG A 75 15.84 -4.61 22.63
CA ARG A 75 15.56 -3.18 22.80
C ARG A 75 16.41 -2.38 21.82
N ARG A 76 15.74 -1.55 20.97
CA ARG A 76 16.41 -0.74 19.96
C ARG A 76 15.98 0.72 20.03
N GLY A 77 16.98 1.62 20.02
CA GLY A 77 16.77 3.05 19.78
C GLY A 77 16.68 3.31 18.28
N ILE A 78 15.66 4.02 17.86
CA ILE A 78 15.40 4.37 16.45
C ILE A 78 15.30 5.88 16.35
N THR A 79 16.15 6.48 15.53
CA THR A 79 16.09 7.91 15.19
C THR A 79 15.31 8.07 13.89
N TYR A 80 14.27 8.91 13.89
CA TYR A 80 13.42 9.14 12.74
C TYR A 80 12.95 10.59 12.70
N GLN A 81 12.41 11.01 11.56
CA GLN A 81 11.84 12.34 11.42
C GLN A 81 10.32 12.28 11.59
N ARG A 82 9.79 13.19 12.41
CA ARG A 82 8.35 13.37 12.57
C ARG A 82 7.98 14.83 12.71
N TYR A 83 6.73 15.12 12.49
CA TYR A 83 6.17 16.41 12.89
C TYR A 83 5.97 16.42 14.41
N VAL A 84 6.52 17.42 15.06
CA VAL A 84 6.33 17.70 16.49
C VAL A 84 5.52 19.00 16.65
N ALA A 85 4.87 19.19 17.80
CA ALA A 85 4.21 20.45 18.09
C ALA A 85 5.24 21.59 18.02
N CYS A 86 4.85 22.71 17.46
CA CYS A 86 5.71 23.88 17.36
C CYS A 86 5.94 24.48 18.76
N ASP A 87 7.18 24.66 19.17
CA ASP A 87 7.53 25.17 20.50
C ASP A 87 7.10 26.65 20.70
N VAL A 88 7.00 27.42 19.61
CA VAL A 88 6.64 28.84 19.68
C VAL A 88 5.13 29.04 19.94
N CYS A 89 4.26 28.27 19.30
CA CYS A 89 2.80 28.37 19.46
C CYS A 89 2.19 27.15 20.18
N HIS A 90 3.01 26.25 20.71
CA HIS A 90 2.59 25.04 21.45
C HIS A 90 1.54 24.20 20.72
N GLY A 91 1.66 24.15 19.39
CA GLY A 91 0.76 23.37 18.55
C GLY A 91 -0.44 24.14 18.00
N ALA A 92 -0.79 25.31 18.50
CA ALA A 92 -1.98 26.07 18.12
C ALA A 92 -1.96 26.57 16.66
N GLY A 93 -0.79 26.84 16.11
CA GLY A 93 -0.65 27.45 14.78
C GLY A 93 -0.75 28.97 14.78
N SER A 94 -1.19 29.58 15.89
CA SER A 94 -1.28 31.01 16.12
C SER A 94 -0.55 31.40 17.39
N VAL A 95 -0.05 32.61 17.44
CA VAL A 95 0.56 33.20 18.66
C VAL A 95 -0.47 33.85 19.60
N HIS A 96 -1.72 33.97 19.16
CA HIS A 96 -2.81 34.55 19.93
C HIS A 96 -3.74 33.50 20.53
N ALA A 97 -4.42 33.84 21.61
CA ALA A 97 -5.40 32.98 22.29
C ALA A 97 -6.60 32.63 21.38
N ASP A 98 -7.05 33.59 20.56
CA ASP A 98 -8.09 33.35 19.55
C ASP A 98 -7.47 32.79 18.26
N HIS A 99 -7.34 31.48 18.22
CA HIS A 99 -6.58 30.79 17.16
C HIS A 99 -7.21 30.85 15.76
N ALA A 100 -8.54 31.07 15.67
CA ALA A 100 -9.23 30.98 14.39
C ALA A 100 -10.43 31.93 14.32
N ARG A 101 -10.60 32.53 13.15
CA ARG A 101 -11.77 33.34 12.78
C ARG A 101 -12.48 32.77 11.56
N THR A 102 -13.71 33.23 11.35
CA THR A 102 -14.45 32.89 10.11
C THR A 102 -13.69 33.39 8.90
N CYS A 103 -13.58 32.55 7.86
CA CYS A 103 -12.88 32.88 6.61
C CYS A 103 -13.60 34.08 5.93
N PRO A 104 -12.90 35.18 5.67
CA PRO A 104 -13.53 36.37 5.06
C PRO A 104 -13.93 36.12 3.59
N THR A 105 -13.23 35.25 2.89
CA THR A 105 -13.45 34.98 1.46
C THR A 105 -14.73 34.19 1.18
N CYS A 106 -15.06 33.21 2.03
CA CYS A 106 -16.25 32.38 1.84
C CYS A 106 -17.34 32.61 2.90
N GLY A 107 -17.13 33.52 3.84
CA GLY A 107 -18.10 33.79 4.93
C GLY A 107 -18.35 32.56 5.83
N GLY A 108 -17.42 31.61 5.89
CA GLY A 108 -17.55 30.40 6.70
C GLY A 108 -18.12 29.19 5.96
N SER A 109 -18.55 29.31 4.70
CA SER A 109 -19.15 28.20 3.93
C SER A 109 -18.14 27.13 3.49
N GLY A 110 -16.84 27.45 3.48
CA GLY A 110 -15.79 26.58 2.97
C GLY A 110 -15.70 26.52 1.45
N HIS A 111 -16.69 27.05 0.74
CA HIS A 111 -16.78 27.00 -0.71
C HIS A 111 -17.04 28.38 -1.30
N ILE A 112 -16.59 28.58 -2.52
CA ILE A 112 -16.90 29.77 -3.33
C ILE A 112 -17.63 29.32 -4.59
N SER A 113 -18.70 30.00 -4.95
CA SER A 113 -19.39 29.78 -6.21
C SER A 113 -18.81 30.70 -7.28
N VAL A 114 -18.39 30.12 -8.39
CA VAL A 114 -17.91 30.85 -9.56
C VAL A 114 -18.93 30.70 -10.68
N ASP A 115 -19.50 31.81 -11.11
CA ASP A 115 -20.44 31.83 -12.22
C ASP A 115 -19.64 31.79 -13.55
N LEU A 116 -19.64 30.64 -14.18
CA LEU A 116 -19.06 30.41 -15.49
C LEU A 116 -20.10 30.50 -16.61
N ALA A 117 -21.38 30.77 -16.28
CA ALA A 117 -22.43 30.86 -17.27
C ALA A 117 -22.21 32.06 -18.22
N SER A 118 -21.72 33.17 -17.69
CA SER A 118 -21.45 34.39 -18.46
C SER A 118 -20.24 34.28 -19.37
N LEU A 119 -19.25 33.41 -19.03
CA LEU A 119 -17.99 33.29 -19.75
C LEU A 119 -17.94 32.09 -20.71
N LEU A 120 -18.52 30.95 -20.33
CA LEU A 120 -18.41 29.68 -21.03
C LEU A 120 -19.75 28.94 -21.22
N GLY A 121 -20.87 29.50 -20.75
CA GLY A 121 -22.16 28.83 -20.80
C GLY A 121 -22.32 27.58 -19.91
N LEU A 122 -21.40 27.37 -18.95
CA LEU A 122 -21.29 26.13 -18.16
C LEU A 122 -22.02 26.17 -16.81
N GLY A 123 -22.70 27.25 -16.48
CA GLY A 123 -23.43 27.38 -15.21
C GLY A 123 -22.54 27.76 -14.01
N VAL A 124 -23.07 27.59 -12.79
CA VAL A 124 -22.38 27.92 -11.54
C VAL A 124 -21.59 26.71 -11.05
N MET A 125 -20.28 26.86 -10.88
CA MET A 125 -19.43 25.86 -10.27
C MET A 125 -19.07 26.21 -8.83
N ASN A 126 -19.24 25.26 -7.92
CA ASN A 126 -18.79 25.37 -6.54
C ASN A 126 -17.37 24.84 -6.42
N MET A 127 -16.46 25.67 -5.96
CA MET A 127 -15.05 25.34 -5.72
C MET A 127 -14.72 25.44 -4.24
N VAL A 128 -13.80 24.61 -3.77
CA VAL A 128 -13.26 24.71 -2.43
C VAL A 128 -12.57 26.08 -2.27
N CYS A 129 -12.88 26.79 -1.20
CA CYS A 129 -12.27 28.09 -0.93
C CYS A 129 -10.74 27.94 -0.76
N PRO A 130 -9.92 28.64 -1.55
CA PRO A 130 -8.47 28.46 -1.53
C PRO A 130 -7.80 29.04 -0.27
N GLU A 131 -8.45 29.95 0.44
CA GLU A 131 -7.91 30.57 1.65
C GLU A 131 -8.06 29.68 2.89
N CYS A 132 -9.21 29.02 3.05
CA CYS A 132 -9.49 28.15 4.20
C CYS A 132 -9.42 26.65 3.84
N GLU A 133 -9.12 26.30 2.61
CA GLU A 133 -9.05 24.93 2.12
C GLU A 133 -10.28 24.07 2.49
N GLY A 134 -11.46 24.69 2.48
CA GLY A 134 -12.73 24.04 2.78
C GLY A 134 -13.14 24.05 4.26
N SER A 135 -12.28 24.46 5.18
CA SER A 135 -12.59 24.46 6.63
C SER A 135 -13.55 25.56 7.08
N GLY A 136 -13.77 26.58 6.25
CA GLY A 136 -14.56 27.78 6.60
C GLY A 136 -13.92 28.72 7.62
N ARG A 137 -12.73 28.37 8.14
CA ARG A 137 -12.02 29.13 9.18
C ARG A 137 -10.56 29.35 8.80
N VAL A 138 -10.00 30.48 9.24
CA VAL A 138 -8.59 30.84 9.01
C VAL A 138 -7.91 31.14 10.33
N VAL A 139 -6.61 30.87 10.39
CA VAL A 139 -5.77 31.16 11.56
C VAL A 139 -5.59 32.68 11.67
N VAL A 140 -5.78 33.22 12.87
CA VAL A 140 -5.48 34.62 13.19
C VAL A 140 -3.99 34.72 13.50
N ASP A 141 -3.29 35.64 12.85
CA ASP A 141 -1.84 35.85 13.01
C ASP A 141 -1.03 34.53 13.03
N PRO A 142 -0.83 33.91 11.86
CA PRO A 142 -0.13 32.63 11.77
C PRO A 142 1.25 32.70 12.40
N CYS A 143 1.58 31.73 13.23
CA CYS A 143 2.91 31.57 13.80
C CYS A 143 3.97 31.45 12.70
N GLU A 144 4.97 32.32 12.70
CA GLU A 144 6.00 32.36 11.66
C GLU A 144 6.86 31.09 11.64
N ALA A 145 7.12 30.49 12.82
CA ALA A 145 7.96 29.31 12.94
C ALA A 145 7.36 28.07 12.26
N CYS A 146 6.04 27.90 12.30
CA CYS A 146 5.35 26.76 11.70
C CYS A 146 4.47 27.11 10.49
N GLY A 147 4.40 28.39 10.10
CA GLY A 147 3.57 28.86 9.00
C GLY A 147 2.06 28.69 9.21
N GLY A 148 1.60 28.63 10.46
CA GLY A 148 0.18 28.46 10.81
C GLY A 148 -0.26 27.01 11.02
N THR A 149 0.59 26.02 10.77
CA THR A 149 0.24 24.59 10.87
C THR A 149 0.20 24.06 12.32
N GLY A 150 0.88 24.72 13.24
CA GLY A 150 1.05 24.25 14.62
C GLY A 150 2.13 23.20 14.80
N ARG A 151 2.80 22.74 13.75
CA ARG A 151 3.79 21.66 13.82
C ARG A 151 5.02 21.94 12.95
N VAL A 152 6.16 21.37 13.36
CA VAL A 152 7.43 21.48 12.65
C VAL A 152 8.05 20.11 12.50
N LEU A 153 8.84 19.91 11.43
CA LEU A 153 9.56 18.66 11.22
C LEU A 153 10.80 18.65 12.12
N SER A 154 10.95 17.60 12.92
CA SER A 154 12.09 17.42 13.83
C SER A 154 12.54 15.97 13.86
N ALA A 155 13.83 15.76 14.12
CA ALA A 155 14.35 14.46 14.42
C ALA A 155 13.94 14.07 15.86
N SER A 156 13.45 12.85 16.03
CA SER A 156 13.06 12.28 17.31
C SER A 156 13.67 10.91 17.47
N GLU A 157 13.92 10.53 18.70
CA GLU A 157 14.40 9.19 19.04
C GLU A 157 13.32 8.46 19.84
N VAL A 158 13.11 7.20 19.53
CA VAL A 158 12.19 6.32 20.26
C VAL A 158 12.91 5.01 20.59
N VAL A 159 12.72 4.54 21.80
CA VAL A 159 13.18 3.21 22.21
C VAL A 159 12.02 2.24 22.06
N VAL A 160 12.20 1.23 21.20
CA VAL A 160 11.21 0.17 20.96
C VAL A 160 11.68 -1.09 21.66
N ASP A 161 10.80 -1.67 22.46
CA ASP A 161 11.04 -2.92 23.20
C ASP A 161 10.29 -4.05 22.47
N ILE A 162 11.05 -4.92 21.79
CA ILE A 162 10.48 -6.03 21.04
C ILE A 162 10.46 -7.25 21.95
N PRO A 163 9.28 -7.82 22.24
CA PRO A 163 9.17 -8.96 23.13
C PRO A 163 9.81 -10.22 22.57
N ALA A 164 10.26 -11.09 23.46
CA ALA A 164 10.78 -12.40 23.10
C ALA A 164 9.68 -13.25 22.42
N GLY A 165 10.06 -13.99 21.37
CA GLY A 165 9.13 -14.78 20.58
C GLY A 165 8.35 -13.99 19.53
N SER A 166 8.83 -12.81 19.15
CA SER A 166 8.24 -12.01 18.06
C SER A 166 8.45 -12.69 16.71
N HIS A 167 7.45 -12.59 15.85
CA HIS A 167 7.42 -13.15 14.49
C HIS A 167 7.40 -12.07 13.40
N ASP A 168 7.66 -12.47 12.16
CA ASP A 168 7.57 -11.56 11.01
C ASP A 168 6.15 -11.00 10.87
N GLY A 169 6.05 -9.66 10.85
CA GLY A 169 4.78 -8.93 10.76
C GLY A 169 4.20 -8.48 12.09
N ASP A 170 4.77 -8.86 13.21
CA ASP A 170 4.35 -8.35 14.52
C ASP A 170 4.53 -6.84 14.61
N THR A 171 3.66 -6.19 15.38
CA THR A 171 3.68 -4.73 15.52
C THR A 171 3.76 -4.31 16.97
N VAL A 172 4.74 -3.44 17.27
CA VAL A 172 4.88 -2.80 18.57
C VAL A 172 4.50 -1.33 18.43
N ARG A 173 3.56 -0.86 19.24
CA ARG A 173 3.10 0.54 19.24
C ARG A 173 3.67 1.30 20.43
N VAL A 174 4.17 2.50 20.15
CA VAL A 174 4.59 3.46 21.17
C VAL A 174 3.64 4.68 21.05
N PRO A 175 2.73 4.87 22.01
CA PRO A 175 1.72 5.90 21.93
C PRO A 175 2.32 7.31 21.96
N GLY A 176 1.72 8.23 21.19
CA GLY A 176 2.14 9.63 21.17
C GLY A 176 3.47 9.93 20.49
N MET A 177 4.14 8.93 19.93
CA MET A 177 5.41 9.07 19.22
C MET A 177 5.26 9.13 17.69
N GLY A 178 4.03 9.27 17.17
CA GLY A 178 3.74 9.56 15.77
C GLY A 178 3.87 11.03 15.42
N ASN A 179 3.27 11.43 14.32
CA ASN A 179 3.23 12.83 13.89
C ASN A 179 2.29 13.64 14.78
N ALA A 180 2.67 14.87 15.13
CA ALA A 180 1.78 15.82 15.76
C ALA A 180 0.64 16.20 14.79
N GLY A 181 -0.55 16.41 15.33
CA GLY A 181 -1.68 16.95 14.59
C GLY A 181 -1.48 18.41 14.21
N THR A 182 -2.38 18.93 13.39
CA THR A 182 -2.41 20.35 13.05
C THR A 182 -3.31 21.11 14.02
N ASN A 183 -3.00 22.39 14.27
CA ASN A 183 -3.82 23.31 15.04
C ASN A 183 -4.28 22.74 16.40
N GLY A 184 -3.36 22.16 17.16
CA GLY A 184 -3.61 21.62 18.50
C GLY A 184 -4.31 20.27 18.57
N SER A 185 -4.45 19.58 17.44
CA SER A 185 -5.04 18.24 17.40
C SER A 185 -4.08 17.16 17.93
N SER A 186 -4.63 15.98 18.22
CA SER A 186 -3.90 14.86 18.84
C SER A 186 -2.72 14.38 18.01
N THR A 187 -1.70 13.85 18.69
CA THR A 187 -0.55 13.19 18.07
C THR A 187 -0.92 11.74 17.75
N GLY A 188 -0.38 11.21 16.66
CA GLY A 188 -0.46 9.79 16.32
C GLY A 188 0.54 8.94 17.10
N ASP A 189 0.62 7.65 16.77
CA ASP A 189 1.49 6.67 17.40
C ASP A 189 2.69 6.33 16.50
N PHE A 190 3.76 5.86 17.14
CA PHE A 190 4.84 5.18 16.41
C PHE A 190 4.54 3.68 16.37
N VAL A 191 4.50 3.11 15.17
CA VAL A 191 4.21 1.71 14.93
C VAL A 191 5.45 1.05 14.34
N CYS A 192 6.15 0.26 15.16
CA CYS A 192 7.26 -0.56 14.70
C CYS A 192 6.73 -1.90 14.20
N ARG A 193 6.95 -2.20 12.93
CA ARG A 193 6.67 -3.51 12.35
C ARG A 193 7.95 -4.34 12.40
N VAL A 194 7.89 -5.45 13.12
CA VAL A 194 8.99 -6.41 13.22
C VAL A 194 9.12 -7.19 11.91
N GLY A 195 10.33 -7.25 11.38
CA GLY A 195 10.67 -8.08 10.22
C GLY A 195 11.65 -9.18 10.65
N VAL A 196 11.32 -10.44 10.36
CA VAL A 196 12.22 -11.58 10.56
C VAL A 196 12.48 -12.19 9.19
N PRO A 197 13.62 -11.87 8.55
CA PRO A 197 13.90 -12.28 7.16
C PRO A 197 13.83 -13.79 6.91
N SER A 198 14.20 -14.61 7.89
CA SER A 198 14.15 -16.08 7.81
C SER A 198 12.72 -16.64 7.78
N GLU A 199 11.74 -15.93 8.35
CA GLU A 199 10.33 -16.31 8.32
C GLU A 199 9.60 -15.79 7.08
N ARG A 200 10.17 -14.82 6.39
CA ARG A 200 9.58 -14.18 5.22
C ARG A 200 9.76 -15.03 3.99
N LEU A 201 8.65 -15.41 3.36
CA LEU A 201 8.69 -16.06 2.06
C LEU A 201 9.04 -15.03 0.97
N GLN A 202 10.18 -15.24 0.28
CA GLN A 202 10.58 -14.35 -0.81
C GLN A 202 9.54 -14.39 -1.96
N PRO A 203 9.28 -13.27 -2.65
CA PRO A 203 8.29 -13.20 -3.74
C PRO A 203 8.54 -14.22 -4.85
N GLN A 204 9.82 -14.49 -5.15
CA GLN A 204 10.21 -15.49 -6.15
C GLN A 204 9.82 -16.92 -5.72
N ALA A 205 10.07 -17.27 -4.45
CA ALA A 205 9.68 -18.57 -3.91
C ALA A 205 8.14 -18.69 -3.85
N ALA A 206 7.43 -17.63 -3.48
CA ALA A 206 5.96 -17.59 -3.47
C ALA A 206 5.38 -17.89 -4.86
N GLN A 207 5.88 -17.21 -5.89
CA GLN A 207 5.51 -17.49 -7.29
C GLN A 207 5.87 -18.91 -7.72
N GLY A 208 7.03 -19.39 -7.29
CA GLY A 208 7.46 -20.77 -7.57
C GLY A 208 6.47 -21.81 -7.00
N PHE A 209 6.06 -21.68 -5.75
CA PHE A 209 5.05 -22.55 -5.14
C PHE A 209 3.69 -22.44 -5.83
N GLN A 210 3.28 -21.26 -6.25
CA GLN A 210 2.06 -21.06 -7.02
C GLN A 210 2.11 -21.77 -8.36
N MET A 211 3.23 -21.71 -9.08
CA MET A 211 3.42 -22.41 -10.37
C MET A 211 3.43 -23.94 -10.20
N ILE A 212 4.07 -24.46 -9.15
CA ILE A 212 4.03 -25.90 -8.83
C ILE A 212 2.60 -26.33 -8.51
N GLY A 213 1.88 -25.55 -7.68
CA GLY A 213 0.48 -25.81 -7.37
C GLY A 213 -0.42 -25.79 -8.61
N PHE A 214 -0.14 -24.88 -9.55
CA PHE A 214 -0.86 -24.78 -10.83
C PHE A 214 -0.71 -26.02 -11.70
N ALA A 215 0.45 -26.66 -11.73
CA ALA A 215 0.68 -27.87 -12.53
C ALA A 215 -0.08 -29.11 -12.02
N MET A 216 -0.36 -29.19 -10.72
CA MET A 216 -0.91 -30.38 -10.08
C MET A 216 -2.29 -30.84 -10.58
N PRO A 217 -3.31 -29.97 -10.75
CA PRO A 217 -4.61 -30.40 -11.27
C PRO A 217 -4.51 -30.97 -12.70
N PHE A 218 -3.61 -30.45 -13.52
CA PHE A 218 -3.40 -30.96 -14.89
C PHE A 218 -2.72 -32.31 -14.90
N ILE A 219 -1.83 -32.60 -13.94
CA ILE A 219 -1.26 -33.94 -13.76
C ILE A 219 -2.37 -34.92 -13.40
N VAL A 220 -3.20 -34.59 -12.40
CA VAL A 220 -4.31 -35.45 -11.96
C VAL A 220 -5.27 -35.70 -13.14
N LEU A 221 -5.67 -34.63 -13.85
CA LEU A 221 -6.58 -34.76 -14.99
C LEU A 221 -5.96 -35.58 -16.12
N GLY A 222 -4.67 -35.37 -16.42
CA GLY A 222 -3.93 -36.09 -17.45
C GLY A 222 -3.86 -37.59 -17.19
N VAL A 223 -3.67 -37.99 -15.92
CA VAL A 223 -3.69 -39.39 -15.49
C VAL A 223 -5.10 -39.99 -15.55
N LEU A 224 -6.10 -39.28 -15.08
CA LEU A 224 -7.50 -39.76 -15.06
C LEU A 224 -8.09 -39.94 -16.46
N LEU A 225 -7.73 -39.09 -17.40
CA LEU A 225 -8.27 -39.10 -18.78
C LEU A 225 -7.32 -39.76 -19.81
N ASP A 226 -6.18 -40.28 -19.37
CA ASP A 226 -5.12 -40.85 -20.23
C ASP A 226 -4.66 -39.90 -21.34
N VAL A 227 -4.62 -38.60 -21.03
CA VAL A 227 -4.18 -37.52 -21.97
C VAL A 227 -2.91 -36.81 -21.51
N LEU A 228 -2.11 -37.50 -20.70
CA LEU A 228 -0.89 -36.92 -20.09
C LEU A 228 0.09 -36.41 -21.15
N ALA A 229 0.21 -37.16 -22.25
CA ALA A 229 1.11 -36.80 -23.37
C ALA A 229 0.73 -35.46 -24.02
N GLN A 230 -0.56 -35.17 -24.17
CA GLN A 230 -1.05 -33.91 -24.75
C GLN A 230 -0.86 -32.74 -23.80
N LEU A 231 -0.91 -32.98 -22.48
CA LEU A 231 -0.78 -31.93 -21.45
C LEU A 231 0.68 -31.71 -21.01
N THR A 232 1.65 -32.47 -21.57
CA THR A 232 3.05 -32.39 -21.12
C THR A 232 3.63 -30.99 -21.08
N VAL A 233 3.36 -30.14 -22.08
CA VAL A 233 3.89 -28.79 -22.16
C VAL A 233 3.27 -27.91 -21.08
N ILE A 234 1.95 -28.01 -20.86
CA ILE A 234 1.20 -27.25 -19.87
C ILE A 234 1.62 -27.61 -18.44
N ILE A 235 2.06 -28.84 -18.23
CA ILE A 235 2.56 -29.36 -16.94
C ILE A 235 4.04 -29.03 -16.74
N ALA A 236 4.88 -29.33 -17.75
CA ALA A 236 6.33 -29.24 -17.63
C ALA A 236 6.83 -27.80 -17.45
N ILE A 237 6.29 -26.84 -18.18
CA ILE A 237 6.73 -25.45 -18.12
C ILE A 237 6.49 -24.85 -16.73
N PRO A 238 5.27 -24.86 -16.15
CA PRO A 238 5.06 -24.30 -14.81
C PRO A 238 5.85 -25.05 -13.74
N LEU A 239 5.99 -26.36 -13.86
CA LEU A 239 6.74 -27.17 -12.90
C LEU A 239 8.23 -26.81 -12.90
N LEU A 240 8.87 -26.73 -14.07
CA LEU A 240 10.27 -26.37 -14.20
C LEU A 240 10.52 -24.92 -13.75
N VAL A 241 9.69 -23.98 -14.21
CA VAL A 241 9.77 -22.58 -13.79
C VAL A 241 9.57 -22.47 -12.28
N GLY A 242 8.59 -23.17 -11.73
CA GLY A 242 8.32 -23.20 -10.29
C GLY A 242 9.50 -23.69 -9.47
N ILE A 243 10.12 -24.80 -9.87
CA ILE A 243 11.32 -25.38 -9.20
C ILE A 243 12.49 -24.39 -9.25
N VAL A 244 12.75 -23.78 -10.42
CA VAL A 244 13.83 -22.78 -10.58
C VAL A 244 13.57 -21.55 -9.70
N LEU A 245 12.33 -21.03 -9.64
CA LEU A 245 11.97 -19.89 -8.82
C LEU A 245 12.10 -20.19 -7.32
N VAL A 246 11.68 -21.36 -6.86
CA VAL A 246 11.87 -21.77 -5.46
C VAL A 246 13.36 -21.89 -5.14
N GLY A 247 14.17 -22.48 -6.04
CA GLY A 247 15.62 -22.58 -5.85
C GLY A 247 16.29 -21.20 -5.76
N ARG A 248 15.87 -20.25 -6.60
CA ARG A 248 16.37 -18.84 -6.56
C ARG A 248 15.86 -18.06 -5.37
N GLY A 249 14.70 -18.38 -4.85
CA GLY A 249 14.08 -17.74 -3.70
C GLY A 249 14.57 -18.25 -2.33
N GLY A 250 15.76 -18.84 -2.26
CA GLY A 250 16.37 -19.33 -1.00
C GLY A 250 16.25 -20.83 -0.78
N GLY A 251 15.63 -21.57 -1.70
CA GLY A 251 15.46 -23.03 -1.61
C GLY A 251 14.40 -23.44 -0.58
N VAL A 252 14.43 -24.72 -0.19
CA VAL A 252 13.40 -25.36 0.69
C VAL A 252 13.99 -25.76 2.03
N LEU A 253 15.30 -25.60 2.24
CA LEU A 253 16.00 -26.09 3.42
C LEU A 253 16.12 -24.99 4.50
N HIS A 254 15.98 -25.39 5.78
CA HIS A 254 16.24 -24.55 6.95
C HIS A 254 15.28 -23.37 7.15
N HIS A 255 13.99 -23.55 6.85
CA HIS A 255 12.97 -22.53 7.08
C HIS A 255 12.07 -22.85 8.27
N ALA A 256 11.56 -21.79 8.93
CA ALA A 256 10.62 -21.87 10.06
C ALA A 256 9.24 -22.40 9.62
N GLY A 257 8.46 -22.90 10.57
CA GLY A 257 7.12 -23.44 10.30
C GLY A 257 6.14 -22.41 9.69
N THR A 258 6.33 -21.14 10.04
CA THR A 258 5.57 -20.00 9.46
C THR A 258 5.83 -19.82 7.97
N TRP A 259 7.07 -19.99 7.53
CA TRP A 259 7.46 -19.96 6.12
C TRP A 259 6.72 -21.05 5.32
N TRP A 260 6.70 -22.29 5.83
CA TRP A 260 6.02 -23.40 5.19
C TRP A 260 4.50 -23.22 5.11
N ARG A 261 3.89 -22.65 6.15
CA ARG A 261 2.46 -22.30 6.14
C ARG A 261 2.13 -21.27 5.07
N ASN A 262 3.00 -20.29 4.87
CA ASN A 262 2.85 -19.29 3.81
C ASN A 262 3.07 -19.90 2.43
N ALA A 263 4.12 -20.72 2.25
CA ALA A 263 4.37 -21.45 1.02
C ALA A 263 3.19 -22.33 0.61
N TRP A 264 2.58 -23.03 1.58
CA TRP A 264 1.39 -23.83 1.37
C TRP A 264 0.19 -23.03 0.88
N ARG A 265 -0.02 -21.82 1.40
CA ARG A 265 -1.09 -20.93 0.92
C ARG A 265 -0.92 -20.56 -0.54
N TYR A 266 0.28 -20.23 -0.98
CA TYR A 266 0.55 -19.93 -2.40
C TYR A 266 0.38 -21.17 -3.28
N PHE A 267 0.82 -22.33 -2.82
CA PHE A 267 0.60 -23.59 -3.50
C PHE A 267 -0.89 -23.89 -3.69
N VAL A 268 -1.69 -23.81 -2.62
CA VAL A 268 -3.15 -24.04 -2.68
C VAL A 268 -3.82 -23.02 -3.59
N ASN A 269 -3.41 -21.76 -3.55
CA ASN A 269 -3.95 -20.75 -4.46
C ASN A 269 -3.68 -21.07 -5.93
N GLY A 270 -2.47 -21.51 -6.26
CA GLY A 270 -2.11 -21.99 -7.61
C GLY A 270 -2.95 -23.20 -8.02
N PHE A 271 -3.10 -24.17 -7.12
CA PHE A 271 -3.90 -25.36 -7.32
C PHE A 271 -5.38 -25.03 -7.60
N MET A 272 -6.00 -24.16 -6.79
CA MET A 272 -7.40 -23.78 -6.95
C MET A 272 -7.65 -23.03 -8.26
N ASN A 273 -6.74 -22.13 -8.64
CA ASN A 273 -6.82 -21.42 -9.93
C ASN A 273 -6.75 -22.39 -11.10
N ALA A 274 -5.82 -23.36 -11.07
CA ALA A 274 -5.69 -24.35 -12.11
C ALA A 274 -6.88 -25.34 -12.12
N ALA A 275 -7.38 -25.74 -10.95
CA ALA A 275 -8.52 -26.63 -10.85
C ALA A 275 -9.78 -26.02 -11.46
N THR A 276 -10.04 -24.73 -11.23
CA THR A 276 -11.17 -24.02 -11.89
C THR A 276 -11.02 -23.99 -13.39
N ILE A 277 -9.82 -23.72 -13.91
CA ILE A 277 -9.54 -23.74 -15.36
C ILE A 277 -9.72 -25.16 -15.92
N ALA A 278 -9.19 -26.18 -15.24
CA ALA A 278 -9.28 -27.57 -15.67
C ALA A 278 -10.74 -28.06 -15.72
N VAL A 279 -11.56 -27.73 -14.74
CA VAL A 279 -13.00 -28.04 -14.71
C VAL A 279 -13.71 -27.32 -15.86
N PHE A 280 -13.43 -26.03 -16.07
CA PHE A 280 -14.04 -25.26 -17.16
C PHE A 280 -13.67 -25.86 -18.53
N MET A 281 -12.41 -26.21 -18.75
CA MET A 281 -11.94 -26.87 -19.98
C MET A 281 -12.62 -28.22 -20.18
N ALA A 282 -12.74 -29.04 -19.14
CA ALA A 282 -13.42 -30.31 -19.21
C ALA A 282 -14.91 -30.17 -19.58
N LEU A 283 -15.60 -29.18 -19.02
CA LEU A 283 -16.99 -28.85 -19.35
C LEU A 283 -17.14 -28.38 -20.80
N MET A 284 -16.22 -27.53 -21.27
CA MET A 284 -16.21 -27.06 -22.68
C MET A 284 -16.00 -28.20 -23.65
N VAL A 285 -15.04 -29.07 -23.39
CA VAL A 285 -14.78 -30.26 -24.23
C VAL A 285 -16.00 -31.22 -24.23
N SER A 286 -16.61 -31.43 -23.07
CA SER A 286 -17.81 -32.25 -22.94
C SER A 286 -19.02 -31.67 -23.72
N CYS A 287 -19.17 -30.33 -23.63
CA CYS A 287 -20.22 -29.64 -24.38
C CYS A 287 -20.00 -29.73 -25.90
N MET A 288 -18.77 -29.55 -26.38
CA MET A 288 -18.43 -29.65 -27.80
C MET A 288 -18.60 -31.08 -28.34
N SER A 289 -18.23 -32.10 -27.57
CA SER A 289 -18.44 -33.51 -27.98
C SER A 289 -19.90 -33.89 -28.01
N GLY A 290 -20.75 -33.32 -27.14
CA GLY A 290 -22.20 -33.50 -27.15
C GLY A 290 -22.90 -32.93 -28.39
N PHE A 291 -22.43 -31.82 -28.91
CA PHE A 291 -22.96 -31.24 -30.19
C PHE A 291 -22.57 -32.03 -31.43
N GLY A 292 -21.38 -32.69 -31.44
CA GLY A 292 -20.88 -33.49 -32.57
C GLY A 292 -21.66 -34.78 -32.79
N THR A 293 -22.25 -35.36 -31.77
CA THR A 293 -23.01 -36.63 -31.86
C THR A 293 -24.48 -36.45 -32.19
N ALA A 294 -25.03 -35.25 -31.98
CA ALA A 294 -26.44 -34.96 -32.33
C ALA A 294 -26.67 -34.67 -33.81
N GLY A 295 -25.62 -34.29 -34.56
CA GLY A 295 -25.72 -33.94 -35.98
C GLY A 295 -25.70 -35.12 -36.95
N TYR A 296 -25.39 -36.35 -36.53
CA TYR A 296 -25.23 -37.50 -37.41
C TYR A 296 -26.37 -38.54 -37.35
N ARG A 297 -27.46 -38.29 -36.62
CA ARG A 297 -28.63 -39.20 -36.48
C ARG A 297 -29.87 -38.75 -37.23
N GLY A 298 -29.75 -38.01 -38.30
CA GLY A 298 -30.90 -37.48 -39.01
C GLY A 298 -30.82 -37.55 -40.54
N PHE A 299 -30.35 -38.66 -41.12
CA PHE A 299 -30.58 -38.98 -42.52
C PHE A 299 -30.28 -40.46 -42.79
N TYR A 300 -31.24 -41.31 -42.47
CA TYR A 300 -31.49 -42.58 -43.17
C TYR A 300 -32.97 -42.89 -43.00
#